data_2b81683bb97fbf8c2d8bab6199c3b5c3
#
_entry.id   2b81683bb97fbf8c2d8bab6199c3b5c3
#
_cell.length_a   1.000
_cell.length_b   1.000
_cell.length_c   1.000
_cell.angle_alpha   90.00
_cell.angle_beta   90.00
_cell.angle_gamma   90.00
#
_symmetry.space_group_name_H-M   'P 1'
#
loop_
_entity.id
_entity.type
_entity.pdbx_description
1 polymer ?
#
loop_
_entity_poly.entity_id
_entity_poly.type
_entity_poly.pdbx_seq_one_letter_code
_entity_poly.pdbx_strand_id
1 'polypeptide(L)'
;MERSAFFDSVNNDRVYNAQSFAEYFASFIANGVFPNPSNNLQVFAYDGFQLKVSPGKAWINGYFYVNDDDLYITLDLPDAVLSRIDAVVLRYSLADRNIKVAVKKGAFSSSPTPPTLQRDASIYELCLAHVYVAAGATSITQADITDLRMNTQLCGWVNSLIQVDTTTLFNQYLSWYQQTTTEAEADISTMKQQFEQDFNTWFATIQSIFDESTAANLYNMIDSH
;
A
#
# COMPACT_ATOMS: atom_id res chain seq x y z
N MET A 1 30.58 -11.61 13.71
CA MET A 1 30.77 -13.09 13.80
C MET A 1 30.00 -13.70 12.63
N GLU A 2 30.63 -14.53 11.82
CA GLU A 2 29.98 -15.26 10.72
C GLU A 2 29.13 -16.40 11.26
N ARG A 3 27.97 -16.64 10.68
CA ARG A 3 27.07 -17.75 10.99
C ARG A 3 26.53 -18.35 9.70
N SER A 4 26.46 -19.67 9.65
CA SER A 4 25.83 -20.44 8.58
C SER A 4 24.91 -21.51 9.19
N ALA A 5 23.85 -21.89 8.48
CA ALA A 5 22.86 -22.81 9.02
C ALA A 5 22.43 -23.85 7.98
N PHE A 6 21.74 -24.88 8.46
CA PHE A 6 21.08 -25.95 7.69
C PHE A 6 22.02 -26.89 6.93
N PHE A 7 23.24 -27.06 7.45
CA PHE A 7 24.13 -28.16 7.03
C PHE A 7 23.82 -29.42 7.82
N ASP A 8 23.99 -30.56 7.21
CA ASP A 8 23.84 -31.85 7.90
C ASP A 8 24.78 -31.98 9.08
N SER A 9 24.27 -32.56 10.17
CA SER A 9 25.06 -32.84 11.36
C SER A 9 25.93 -34.09 11.16
N VAL A 10 27.22 -34.00 11.46
CA VAL A 10 28.13 -35.14 11.49
C VAL A 10 28.56 -35.36 12.96
N ASN A 11 28.27 -36.51 13.51
CA ASN A 11 28.53 -36.85 14.93
C ASN A 11 27.91 -35.87 15.92
N ASN A 12 26.70 -35.34 15.64
CA ASN A 12 25.98 -34.36 16.45
C ASN A 12 26.72 -33.02 16.66
N ASP A 13 27.54 -32.60 15.68
CA ASP A 13 28.29 -31.33 15.75
C ASP A 13 27.42 -30.10 15.51
N ARG A 14 26.19 -30.26 14.98
CA ARG A 14 25.27 -29.19 14.65
C ARG A 14 23.89 -29.43 15.24
N VAL A 15 23.37 -28.41 15.93
CA VAL A 15 21.99 -28.37 16.45
C VAL A 15 21.35 -27.04 16.07
N TYR A 16 20.20 -27.12 15.40
CA TYR A 16 19.41 -25.96 15.04
C TYR A 16 18.19 -25.85 15.95
N ASN A 17 17.97 -24.67 16.49
CA ASN A 17 16.84 -24.38 17.36
C ASN A 17 15.77 -23.55 16.61
N ALA A 18 14.65 -23.30 17.28
CA ALA A 18 13.55 -22.50 16.72
C ALA A 18 14.00 -21.10 16.26
N GLN A 19 14.96 -20.49 16.97
CA GLN A 19 15.49 -19.18 16.61
C GLN A 19 16.23 -19.22 15.25
N SER A 20 16.97 -20.28 14.95
CA SER A 20 17.67 -20.44 13.65
C SER A 20 16.66 -20.47 12.50
N PHE A 21 15.52 -21.16 12.68
CA PHE A 21 14.44 -21.16 11.69
C PHE A 21 13.74 -19.80 11.59
N ALA A 22 13.48 -19.15 12.72
CA ALA A 22 12.87 -17.82 12.73
C ALA A 22 13.77 -16.78 12.02
N GLU A 23 15.07 -16.76 12.28
CA GLU A 23 16.03 -15.91 11.59
C GLU A 23 16.05 -16.18 10.08
N TYR A 24 15.97 -17.44 9.67
CA TYR A 24 15.88 -17.83 8.26
C TYR A 24 14.61 -17.27 7.61
N PHE A 25 13.44 -17.48 8.20
CA PHE A 25 12.18 -16.94 7.67
C PHE A 25 12.15 -15.41 7.66
N ALA A 26 12.66 -14.76 8.71
CA ALA A 26 12.73 -13.31 8.80
C ALA A 26 13.63 -12.67 7.70
N SER A 27 14.54 -13.45 7.10
CA SER A 27 15.40 -12.95 6.04
C SER A 27 14.67 -12.71 4.71
N PHE A 28 13.50 -13.32 4.49
CA PHE A 28 12.76 -13.19 3.24
C PHE A 28 11.25 -12.95 3.41
N ILE A 29 10.73 -12.97 4.64
CA ILE A 29 9.33 -12.66 4.95
C ILE A 29 9.27 -11.45 5.90
N ALA A 30 8.53 -10.41 5.50
CA ALA A 30 8.31 -9.22 6.31
C ALA A 30 7.37 -9.48 7.48
N ASN A 31 7.53 -8.68 8.55
CA ASN A 31 6.55 -8.62 9.63
C ASN A 31 5.23 -8.04 9.12
N GLY A 32 4.12 -8.57 9.62
CA GLY A 32 2.80 -8.06 9.27
C GLY A 32 1.68 -9.08 9.44
N VAL A 33 0.51 -8.67 9.06
CA VAL A 33 -0.71 -9.48 9.00
C VAL A 33 -0.87 -10.04 7.60
N PHE A 34 -1.39 -11.26 7.44
CA PHE A 34 -1.67 -11.82 6.11
C PHE A 34 -2.80 -11.04 5.43
N PRO A 35 -2.67 -10.70 4.13
CA PRO A 35 -3.66 -9.87 3.43
C PRO A 35 -4.98 -10.60 3.11
N ASN A 36 -4.98 -11.94 3.14
CA ASN A 36 -6.14 -12.77 2.80
C ASN A 36 -6.51 -13.71 3.94
N PRO A 37 -7.81 -13.74 4.31
CA PRO A 37 -8.92 -12.89 3.87
C PRO A 37 -8.74 -11.43 4.34
N SER A 38 -9.44 -10.48 3.73
CA SER A 38 -9.29 -9.04 4.00
C SER A 38 -9.62 -8.61 5.44
N ASN A 39 -10.42 -9.42 6.15
CA ASN A 39 -10.76 -9.22 7.57
C ASN A 39 -9.80 -9.92 8.55
N ASN A 40 -8.68 -10.46 8.05
CA ASN A 40 -7.68 -11.17 8.84
C ASN A 40 -7.17 -10.30 10.01
N LEU A 41 -7.38 -10.75 11.27
CA LEU A 41 -7.08 -10.02 12.51
C LEU A 41 -7.70 -8.61 12.59
N GLN A 42 -8.83 -8.38 11.94
CA GLN A 42 -9.54 -7.12 12.02
C GLN A 42 -10.22 -6.96 13.37
N VAL A 43 -10.15 -5.74 13.92
CA VAL A 43 -10.77 -5.38 15.20
C VAL A 43 -12.14 -4.78 14.98
N PHE A 44 -13.14 -5.30 15.67
CA PHE A 44 -14.51 -4.82 15.64
C PHE A 44 -15.00 -4.44 17.04
N ALA A 45 -15.90 -3.48 17.11
CA ALA A 45 -16.70 -3.24 18.30
C ALA A 45 -17.66 -4.45 18.49
N TYR A 46 -17.87 -4.87 19.73
CA TYR A 46 -18.75 -6.01 20.01
C TYR A 46 -19.85 -5.63 21.00
N ASP A 47 -19.59 -5.63 22.29
CA ASP A 47 -20.58 -5.28 23.31
C ASP A 47 -19.94 -4.45 24.42
N GLY A 48 -20.55 -3.30 24.74
CA GLY A 48 -20.03 -2.39 25.75
C GLY A 48 -18.58 -1.98 25.47
N PHE A 49 -17.65 -2.42 26.31
CA PHE A 49 -16.20 -2.20 26.15
C PHE A 49 -15.46 -3.45 25.65
N GLN A 50 -16.19 -4.43 25.16
CA GLN A 50 -15.60 -5.60 24.52
C GLN A 50 -15.36 -5.33 23.02
N LEU A 51 -14.20 -5.76 22.57
CA LEU A 51 -13.82 -5.79 21.15
C LEU A 51 -13.71 -7.24 20.70
N LYS A 52 -13.98 -7.46 19.43
CA LYS A 52 -13.78 -8.73 18.76
C LYS A 52 -12.65 -8.61 17.76
N VAL A 53 -11.68 -9.53 17.80
CA VAL A 53 -10.62 -9.67 16.79
C VAL A 53 -10.93 -10.91 15.96
N SER A 54 -11.08 -10.73 14.66
CA SER A 54 -11.37 -11.83 13.73
C SER A 54 -10.25 -12.86 13.67
N PRO A 55 -10.57 -14.10 13.26
CA PRO A 55 -9.57 -15.09 12.93
C PRO A 55 -8.53 -14.56 11.94
N GLY A 56 -7.30 -15.06 12.06
CA GLY A 56 -6.27 -14.62 11.15
C GLY A 56 -4.86 -15.06 11.50
N LYS A 57 -3.91 -14.63 10.66
CA LYS A 57 -2.52 -15.05 10.71
C LYS A 57 -1.60 -13.84 10.61
N ALA A 58 -0.42 -13.95 11.21
CA ALA A 58 0.62 -12.93 11.15
C ALA A 58 2.03 -13.55 11.23
N TRP A 59 3.03 -12.77 10.77
CA TRP A 59 4.45 -13.02 10.99
C TRP A 59 5.06 -11.90 11.82
N ILE A 60 5.84 -12.26 12.84
CA ILE A 60 6.66 -11.32 13.60
C ILE A 60 8.05 -11.96 13.82
N ASN A 61 9.09 -11.33 13.28
CA ASN A 61 10.49 -11.74 13.41
C ASN A 61 10.72 -13.23 13.07
N GLY A 62 10.03 -13.71 12.02
CA GLY A 62 10.11 -15.10 11.58
C GLY A 62 9.29 -16.09 12.39
N TYR A 63 8.56 -15.63 13.42
CA TYR A 63 7.63 -16.45 14.18
C TYR A 63 6.22 -16.30 13.64
N PHE A 64 5.50 -17.41 13.62
CA PHE A 64 4.15 -17.52 13.08
C PHE A 64 3.11 -17.38 14.20
N TYR A 65 2.07 -16.60 13.90
CA TYR A 65 0.88 -16.46 14.74
C TYR A 65 -0.35 -16.88 13.96
N VAL A 66 -1.24 -17.59 14.63
CA VAL A 66 -2.58 -17.92 14.12
C VAL A 66 -3.61 -17.78 15.24
N ASN A 67 -4.73 -17.16 14.90
CA ASN A 67 -5.98 -17.17 15.65
C ASN A 67 -7.03 -17.75 14.74
N ASP A 68 -7.63 -18.86 15.12
CA ASP A 68 -8.56 -19.66 14.30
C ASP A 68 -10.04 -19.41 14.62
N ASP A 69 -10.32 -18.60 15.66
CA ASP A 69 -11.69 -18.23 16.05
C ASP A 69 -11.77 -16.75 16.44
N ASP A 70 -12.98 -16.23 16.63
CA ASP A 70 -13.20 -14.89 17.14
C ASP A 70 -12.61 -14.73 18.55
N LEU A 71 -11.71 -13.78 18.72
CA LEU A 71 -11.06 -13.47 20.00
C LEU A 71 -11.69 -12.23 20.62
N TYR A 72 -12.22 -12.36 21.82
CA TYR A 72 -12.83 -11.25 22.56
C TYR A 72 -11.85 -10.69 23.58
N ILE A 73 -11.68 -9.35 23.55
CA ILE A 73 -10.83 -8.61 24.46
C ILE A 73 -11.62 -7.45 25.09
N THR A 74 -11.37 -7.15 26.35
CA THR A 74 -12.09 -6.10 27.06
C THR A 74 -11.16 -4.93 27.35
N LEU A 75 -11.63 -3.72 27.05
CA LEU A 75 -10.98 -2.47 27.40
C LEU A 75 -11.32 -2.09 28.85
N ASP A 76 -10.40 -1.38 29.49
CA ASP A 76 -10.70 -0.74 30.77
C ASP A 76 -11.81 0.31 30.61
N LEU A 77 -12.56 0.53 31.68
CA LEU A 77 -13.61 1.55 31.74
C LEU A 77 -13.04 2.95 31.45
N PRO A 78 -13.85 3.84 30.84
CA PRO A 78 -13.45 5.22 30.59
C PRO A 78 -13.31 6.01 31.90
N ASP A 79 -12.59 7.11 31.82
CA ASP A 79 -12.63 8.15 32.83
C ASP A 79 -13.83 9.07 32.55
N ALA A 80 -14.36 9.74 33.60
CA ALA A 80 -15.54 10.60 33.46
C ALA A 80 -15.22 11.93 32.75
N VAL A 81 -13.96 12.38 32.75
CA VAL A 81 -13.55 13.72 32.30
C VAL A 81 -12.57 13.69 31.14
N LEU A 82 -11.66 12.72 31.13
CA LEU A 82 -10.58 12.65 30.15
C LEU A 82 -10.74 11.45 29.22
N SER A 83 -10.50 11.68 27.96
CA SER A 83 -10.47 10.63 26.92
C SER A 83 -9.08 9.98 26.84
N ARG A 84 -9.00 8.80 26.20
CA ARG A 84 -7.73 8.14 25.87
C ARG A 84 -7.82 7.45 24.51
N ILE A 85 -6.67 7.07 23.97
CA ILE A 85 -6.59 6.19 22.79
C ILE A 85 -5.84 4.93 23.21
N ASP A 86 -6.52 3.79 23.19
CA ASP A 86 -5.91 2.47 23.42
C ASP A 86 -5.42 1.89 22.09
N ALA A 87 -4.38 1.05 22.13
CA ALA A 87 -3.91 0.32 20.96
C ALA A 87 -4.16 -1.17 21.13
N VAL A 88 -4.84 -1.79 20.19
CA VAL A 88 -4.91 -3.25 20.07
C VAL A 88 -3.68 -3.69 19.29
N VAL A 89 -2.82 -4.44 19.94
CA VAL A 89 -1.54 -4.86 19.36
C VAL A 89 -1.42 -6.37 19.30
N LEU A 90 -0.75 -6.86 18.27
CA LEU A 90 -0.21 -8.22 18.27
C LEU A 90 1.22 -8.13 18.80
N ARG A 91 1.45 -8.71 19.98
CA ARG A 91 2.69 -8.58 20.72
C ARG A 91 3.47 -9.89 20.73
N TYR A 92 4.63 -9.88 20.12
CA TYR A 92 5.66 -10.89 20.28
C TYR A 92 6.43 -10.63 21.56
N SER A 93 6.67 -11.67 22.35
CA SER A 93 7.50 -11.64 23.56
C SER A 93 8.47 -12.82 23.55
N LEU A 94 9.77 -12.52 23.52
CA LEU A 94 10.81 -13.54 23.58
C LEU A 94 10.85 -14.21 24.95
N ALA A 95 10.63 -13.44 26.03
CA ALA A 95 10.62 -13.96 27.40
C ALA A 95 9.46 -14.93 27.64
N ASP A 96 8.25 -14.55 27.17
CA ASP A 96 7.04 -15.39 27.29
C ASP A 96 6.98 -16.49 26.21
N ARG A 97 7.85 -16.42 25.21
CA ARG A 97 7.91 -17.32 24.06
C ARG A 97 6.55 -17.48 23.36
N ASN A 98 5.86 -16.37 23.17
CA ASN A 98 4.57 -16.36 22.51
C ASN A 98 4.35 -15.08 21.70
N ILE A 99 3.31 -15.13 20.85
CA ILE A 99 2.70 -13.99 20.21
C ILE A 99 1.24 -13.99 20.63
N LYS A 100 0.73 -12.85 21.12
CA LYS A 100 -0.68 -12.73 21.52
C LYS A 100 -1.23 -11.35 21.21
N VAL A 101 -2.55 -11.27 21.03
CA VAL A 101 -3.26 -9.99 21.00
C VAL A 101 -3.29 -9.43 22.42
N ALA A 102 -3.01 -8.16 22.55
CA ALA A 102 -3.03 -7.43 23.81
C ALA A 102 -3.59 -6.02 23.60
N VAL A 103 -4.14 -5.44 24.67
CA VAL A 103 -4.52 -4.03 24.72
C VAL A 103 -3.40 -3.26 25.40
N LYS A 104 -2.92 -2.23 24.73
CA LYS A 104 -2.01 -1.24 25.29
C LYS A 104 -2.79 0.01 25.60
N LYS A 105 -3.01 0.24 26.89
CA LYS A 105 -3.80 1.37 27.38
C LYS A 105 -3.08 2.69 27.15
N GLY A 106 -3.79 3.65 26.59
CA GLY A 106 -3.33 5.02 26.41
C GLY A 106 -3.41 5.85 27.69
N ALA A 107 -2.73 6.98 27.68
CA ALA A 107 -2.81 7.95 28.77
C ALA A 107 -4.10 8.78 28.63
N PHE A 108 -4.73 9.06 29.78
CA PHE A 108 -5.86 9.98 29.84
C PHE A 108 -5.41 11.42 29.56
N SER A 109 -6.09 12.11 28.67
CA SER A 109 -5.76 13.48 28.28
C SER A 109 -6.96 14.19 27.66
N SER A 110 -6.96 15.52 27.70
CA SER A 110 -7.88 16.35 26.90
C SER A 110 -7.55 16.32 25.40
N SER A 111 -6.30 15.95 25.06
CA SER A 111 -5.86 15.70 23.69
C SER A 111 -5.08 14.36 23.66
N PRO A 112 -5.79 13.22 23.67
CA PRO A 112 -5.17 11.93 23.83
C PRO A 112 -4.33 11.54 22.59
N THR A 113 -3.20 10.90 22.86
CA THR A 113 -2.33 10.33 21.84
C THR A 113 -2.22 8.82 22.02
N PRO A 114 -2.05 8.05 20.94
CA PRO A 114 -1.91 6.61 21.05
C PRO A 114 -0.60 6.24 21.76
N PRO A 115 -0.56 5.10 22.46
CA PRO A 115 0.64 4.64 23.14
C PRO A 115 1.72 4.23 22.13
N THR A 116 2.97 4.54 22.43
CA THR A 116 4.12 4.16 21.61
C THR A 116 4.28 2.64 21.55
N LEU A 117 4.47 2.08 20.34
CA LEU A 117 4.76 0.66 20.17
C LEU A 117 6.15 0.32 20.67
N GLN A 118 6.27 -0.83 21.32
CA GLN A 118 7.57 -1.38 21.72
C GLN A 118 8.11 -2.27 20.60
N ARG A 119 9.32 -1.97 20.13
CA ARG A 119 10.02 -2.71 19.08
C ARG A 119 11.50 -2.78 19.40
N ASP A 120 11.86 -3.80 20.13
CA ASP A 120 13.23 -4.10 20.53
C ASP A 120 13.53 -5.60 20.33
N ALA A 121 14.70 -6.05 20.80
CA ALA A 121 15.12 -7.45 20.63
C ALA A 121 14.24 -8.44 21.41
N SER A 122 13.54 -8.01 22.46
CA SER A 122 12.75 -8.89 23.36
C SER A 122 11.25 -8.81 23.07
N ILE A 123 10.78 -7.65 22.63
CA ILE A 123 9.37 -7.35 22.38
C ILE A 123 9.21 -6.72 21.00
N TYR A 124 8.22 -7.18 20.24
CA TYR A 124 7.85 -6.54 18.98
C TYR A 124 6.34 -6.45 18.86
N GLU A 125 5.82 -5.25 18.60
CA GLU A 125 4.40 -4.97 18.53
C GLU A 125 3.98 -4.51 17.11
N LEU A 126 2.93 -5.17 16.58
CA LEU A 126 2.19 -4.72 15.41
C LEU A 126 0.86 -4.15 15.90
N CYS A 127 0.55 -2.90 15.53
CA CYS A 127 -0.70 -2.26 15.91
C CYS A 127 -1.82 -2.63 14.92
N LEU A 128 -2.79 -3.42 15.37
CA LEU A 128 -3.94 -3.80 14.56
C LEU A 128 -4.95 -2.65 14.43
N ALA A 129 -5.22 -1.95 15.55
CA ALA A 129 -6.14 -0.82 15.59
C ALA A 129 -5.85 0.14 16.74
N HIS A 130 -6.21 1.40 16.56
CA HIS A 130 -6.40 2.35 17.65
C HIS A 130 -7.88 2.40 18.01
N VAL A 131 -8.17 2.54 19.31
CA VAL A 131 -9.53 2.64 19.84
C VAL A 131 -9.63 3.91 20.68
N TYR A 132 -10.46 4.84 20.23
CA TYR A 132 -10.75 6.05 20.97
C TYR A 132 -11.77 5.77 22.07
N VAL A 133 -11.40 6.00 23.30
CA VAL A 133 -12.27 5.84 24.47
C VAL A 133 -12.61 7.23 24.99
N ALA A 134 -13.81 7.70 24.64
CA ALA A 134 -14.28 9.01 25.04
C ALA A 134 -14.52 9.09 26.55
N ALA A 135 -14.37 10.29 27.12
CA ALA A 135 -14.74 10.55 28.49
C ALA A 135 -16.23 10.25 28.71
N GLY A 136 -16.55 9.53 29.77
CA GLY A 136 -17.94 9.18 30.14
C GLY A 136 -18.65 8.27 29.13
N ALA A 137 -17.94 7.65 28.17
CA ALA A 137 -18.56 6.71 27.24
C ALA A 137 -19.22 5.54 27.97
N THR A 138 -20.28 4.99 27.38
CA THR A 138 -21.00 3.81 27.91
C THR A 138 -20.66 2.54 27.09
N SER A 139 -20.17 2.72 25.88
CA SER A 139 -19.76 1.65 24.96
C SER A 139 -18.79 2.16 23.92
N ILE A 140 -18.11 1.24 23.23
CA ILE A 140 -17.29 1.52 22.04
C ILE A 140 -18.12 1.19 20.80
N THR A 141 -18.09 2.07 19.81
CA THR A 141 -18.71 1.86 18.50
C THR A 141 -17.64 1.59 17.44
N GLN A 142 -18.04 1.08 16.27
CA GLN A 142 -17.09 0.87 15.17
C GLN A 142 -16.44 2.17 14.68
N ALA A 143 -17.10 3.31 14.83
CA ALA A 143 -16.55 4.62 14.47
C ALA A 143 -15.38 5.06 15.38
N ASP A 144 -15.29 4.51 16.59
CA ASP A 144 -14.20 4.78 17.54
C ASP A 144 -12.94 3.94 17.24
N ILE A 145 -13.02 3.00 16.28
CA ILE A 145 -11.94 2.07 15.94
C ILE A 145 -11.30 2.47 14.61
N THR A 146 -10.04 2.81 14.66
CA THR A 146 -9.22 3.06 13.45
C THR A 146 -8.41 1.82 13.12
N ASP A 147 -8.72 1.17 11.99
CA ASP A 147 -7.95 0.02 11.47
C ASP A 147 -6.59 0.47 10.97
N LEU A 148 -5.52 -0.15 11.48
CA LEU A 148 -4.14 0.20 11.18
C LEU A 148 -3.35 -0.93 10.51
N ARG A 149 -4.01 -2.04 10.15
CA ARG A 149 -3.35 -3.20 9.54
C ARG A 149 -2.66 -2.86 8.21
N MET A 150 -3.20 -1.89 7.46
CA MET A 150 -2.60 -1.41 6.21
C MET A 150 -1.46 -0.40 6.42
N ASN A 151 -1.32 0.16 7.61
CA ASN A 151 -0.26 1.12 7.90
C ASN A 151 1.08 0.42 8.09
N THR A 152 1.98 0.55 7.12
CA THR A 152 3.28 -0.14 7.10
C THR A 152 4.23 0.30 8.22
N GLN A 153 4.01 1.46 8.83
CA GLN A 153 4.81 1.94 9.95
C GLN A 153 4.34 1.32 11.28
N LEU A 154 3.06 0.99 11.39
CA LEU A 154 2.45 0.52 12.63
C LEU A 154 2.17 -0.99 12.63
N CYS A 155 1.78 -1.56 11.48
CA CYS A 155 1.47 -2.97 11.30
C CYS A 155 2.06 -3.49 9.98
N GLY A 156 1.35 -3.29 8.88
CA GLY A 156 1.71 -3.75 7.54
C GLY A 156 1.21 -5.15 7.21
N TRP A 157 1.32 -5.48 5.93
CA TRP A 157 1.03 -6.80 5.39
C TRP A 157 2.28 -7.65 5.28
N VAL A 158 2.13 -8.95 5.48
CA VAL A 158 3.17 -9.93 5.16
C VAL A 158 3.45 -9.89 3.67
N ASN A 159 4.69 -9.63 3.31
CA ASN A 159 5.18 -9.65 1.94
C ASN A 159 6.59 -10.25 1.86
N SER A 160 7.06 -10.51 0.63
CA SER A 160 8.42 -10.96 0.41
C SER A 160 9.41 -9.79 0.55
N LEU A 161 10.50 -10.03 1.26
CA LEU A 161 11.65 -9.12 1.33
C LEU A 161 12.65 -9.36 0.18
N ILE A 162 12.47 -10.45 -0.58
CA ILE A 162 13.25 -10.70 -1.78
C ILE A 162 12.66 -9.82 -2.88
N GLN A 163 13.26 -8.67 -3.08
CA GLN A 163 12.88 -7.74 -4.14
C GLN A 163 14.00 -7.68 -5.17
N VAL A 164 13.63 -7.79 -6.44
CA VAL A 164 14.52 -7.44 -7.55
C VAL A 164 14.38 -5.93 -7.75
N ASP A 165 15.49 -5.22 -7.72
CA ASP A 165 15.49 -3.81 -8.10
C ASP A 165 15.20 -3.68 -9.59
N THR A 166 13.97 -3.35 -9.91
CA THR A 166 13.50 -3.13 -11.29
C THR A 166 13.57 -1.65 -11.70
N THR A 167 14.12 -0.77 -10.86
CA THR A 167 14.17 0.69 -11.09
C THR A 167 14.87 1.01 -12.40
N THR A 168 16.00 0.37 -12.68
CA THR A 168 16.75 0.56 -13.93
C THR A 168 15.92 0.15 -15.14
N LEU A 169 15.25 -0.99 -15.09
CA LEU A 169 14.38 -1.47 -16.17
C LEU A 169 13.18 -0.54 -16.39
N PHE A 170 12.55 -0.11 -15.29
CA PHE A 170 11.43 0.83 -15.36
C PHE A 170 11.85 2.19 -15.94
N ASN A 171 13.01 2.71 -15.53
CA ASN A 171 13.55 3.97 -16.07
C ASN A 171 13.90 3.85 -17.55
N GLN A 172 14.44 2.72 -17.99
CA GLN A 172 14.69 2.46 -19.40
C GLN A 172 13.39 2.42 -20.20
N TYR A 173 12.36 1.73 -19.69
CA TYR A 173 11.05 1.70 -20.32
C TYR A 173 10.41 3.10 -20.39
N LEU A 174 10.49 3.88 -19.32
CA LEU A 174 9.96 5.24 -19.27
C LEU A 174 10.68 6.16 -20.27
N SER A 175 12.01 6.06 -20.36
CA SER A 175 12.79 6.82 -21.34
C SER A 175 12.44 6.45 -22.77
N TRP A 176 12.32 5.16 -23.05
CA TRP A 176 11.89 4.67 -24.37
C TRP A 176 10.46 5.17 -24.72
N TYR A 177 9.53 5.07 -23.77
CA TYR A 177 8.15 5.54 -23.95
C TYR A 177 8.10 7.04 -24.26
N GLN A 178 8.83 7.85 -23.48
CA GLN A 178 8.91 9.31 -23.69
C GLN A 178 9.50 9.66 -25.06
N GLN A 179 10.58 9.00 -25.44
CA GLN A 179 11.22 9.20 -26.74
C GLN A 179 10.25 8.84 -27.87
N THR A 180 9.64 7.67 -27.84
CA THR A 180 8.71 7.20 -28.87
C THR A 180 7.49 8.13 -29.00
N THR A 181 6.97 8.62 -27.87
CA THR A 181 5.84 9.56 -27.88
C THR A 181 6.25 10.89 -28.51
N THR A 182 7.42 11.42 -28.18
CA THR A 182 7.94 12.68 -28.74
C THR A 182 8.19 12.55 -30.24
N GLU A 183 8.76 11.44 -30.70
CA GLU A 183 8.98 11.16 -32.12
C GLU A 183 7.64 11.08 -32.88
N ALA A 184 6.65 10.38 -32.33
CA ALA A 184 5.32 10.26 -32.92
C ALA A 184 4.59 11.62 -33.02
N GLU A 185 4.70 12.47 -31.98
CA GLU A 185 4.14 13.82 -31.98
C GLU A 185 4.82 14.71 -33.03
N ALA A 186 6.13 14.60 -33.21
CA ALA A 186 6.89 15.33 -34.22
C ALA A 186 6.47 14.91 -35.64
N ASP A 187 6.31 13.61 -35.89
CA ASP A 187 5.86 13.05 -37.17
C ASP A 187 4.45 13.49 -37.51
N ILE A 188 3.54 13.46 -36.53
CA ILE A 188 2.14 13.96 -36.70
C ILE A 188 2.14 15.46 -37.03
N SER A 189 2.97 16.24 -36.33
CA SER A 189 3.11 17.68 -36.57
C SER A 189 3.62 17.97 -38.02
N THR A 190 4.63 17.22 -38.45
CA THR A 190 5.21 17.33 -39.78
C THR A 190 4.17 16.96 -40.87
N MET A 191 3.45 15.86 -40.68
CA MET A 191 2.41 15.41 -41.57
C MET A 191 1.25 16.44 -41.69
N LYS A 192 0.88 17.04 -40.54
CA LYS A 192 -0.14 18.10 -40.53
C LYS A 192 0.31 19.34 -41.31
N GLN A 193 1.56 19.78 -41.13
CA GLN A 193 2.11 20.92 -41.87
C GLN A 193 2.17 20.63 -43.36
N GLN A 194 2.59 19.43 -43.75
CA GLN A 194 2.61 19.04 -45.18
C GLN A 194 1.20 19.02 -45.76
N PHE A 195 0.24 18.48 -45.05
CA PHE A 195 -1.16 18.49 -45.51
C PHE A 195 -1.71 19.90 -45.68
N GLU A 196 -1.44 20.81 -44.76
CA GLU A 196 -1.84 22.21 -44.85
C GLU A 196 -1.20 22.91 -46.09
N GLN A 197 0.09 22.61 -46.35
CA GLN A 197 0.77 23.16 -47.53
C GLN A 197 0.20 22.60 -48.83
N ASP A 198 -0.02 21.30 -48.91
CA ASP A 198 -0.60 20.62 -50.07
C ASP A 198 -2.03 21.11 -50.34
N PHE A 199 -2.83 21.28 -49.29
CA PHE A 199 -4.18 21.81 -49.38
C PHE A 199 -4.18 23.25 -49.89
N ASN A 200 -3.33 24.12 -49.35
CA ASN A 200 -3.25 25.50 -49.78
C ASN A 200 -2.80 25.61 -51.24
N THR A 201 -1.85 24.78 -51.67
CA THR A 201 -1.37 24.72 -53.04
C THR A 201 -2.49 24.25 -53.98
N TRP A 202 -3.20 23.18 -53.63
CA TRP A 202 -4.36 22.68 -54.37
C TRP A 202 -5.46 23.75 -54.46
N PHE A 203 -5.78 24.39 -53.33
CA PHE A 203 -6.82 25.43 -53.27
C PHE A 203 -6.47 26.64 -54.17
N ALA A 204 -5.21 27.10 -54.11
CA ALA A 204 -4.74 28.18 -54.97
C ALA A 204 -4.83 27.81 -56.50
N THR A 205 -4.52 26.54 -56.83
CA THR A 205 -4.66 26.03 -58.21
C THR A 205 -6.10 26.03 -58.64
N ILE A 206 -7.03 25.57 -57.83
CA ILE A 206 -8.46 25.57 -58.10
C ILE A 206 -8.96 27.02 -58.28
N GLN A 207 -8.54 27.93 -57.42
CA GLN A 207 -8.90 29.33 -57.46
C GLN A 207 -8.44 29.97 -58.77
N SER A 208 -7.21 29.70 -59.24
CA SER A 208 -6.70 30.22 -60.50
C SER A 208 -7.48 29.66 -61.72
N ILE A 209 -7.87 28.40 -61.73
CA ILE A 209 -8.69 27.80 -62.81
C ILE A 209 -10.07 28.44 -62.89
N PHE A 210 -10.68 28.70 -61.70
CA PHE A 210 -11.99 29.41 -61.71
C PHE A 210 -11.89 30.85 -62.22
N ASP A 211 -10.83 31.58 -61.81
CA ASP A 211 -10.61 32.94 -62.20
C ASP A 211 -10.35 33.04 -63.73
N GLU A 212 -9.48 32.16 -64.26
CA GLU A 212 -9.23 32.09 -65.71
C GLU A 212 -10.47 31.64 -66.50
N SER A 213 -11.19 30.59 -66.02
CA SER A 213 -12.42 30.12 -66.68
C SER A 213 -13.53 31.15 -66.63
N THR A 214 -13.67 31.83 -65.49
CA THR A 214 -14.72 32.90 -65.39
C THR A 214 -14.41 34.11 -66.26
N ALA A 215 -13.16 34.55 -66.30
CA ALA A 215 -12.71 35.65 -67.16
C ALA A 215 -12.83 35.30 -68.62
N ALA A 216 -12.46 34.08 -69.07
CA ALA A 216 -12.59 33.62 -70.43
C ALA A 216 -14.05 33.45 -70.83
N ASN A 217 -14.90 32.93 -69.96
CA ASN A 217 -16.34 32.81 -70.20
C ASN A 217 -17.02 34.18 -70.30
N LEU A 218 -16.65 35.13 -69.44
CA LEU A 218 -17.16 36.52 -69.52
C LEU A 218 -16.71 37.19 -70.79
N TYR A 219 -15.45 37.03 -71.20
CA TYR A 219 -14.93 37.57 -72.42
C TYR A 219 -15.71 37.05 -73.71
N ASN A 220 -15.90 35.74 -73.77
CA ASN A 220 -16.65 35.08 -74.82
C ASN A 220 -18.14 35.48 -74.87
N MET A 221 -18.74 35.75 -73.70
CA MET A 221 -20.12 36.24 -73.61
C MET A 221 -20.26 37.72 -74.14
N ILE A 222 -19.20 38.51 -73.86
CA ILE A 222 -19.21 39.93 -74.33
C ILE A 222 -18.92 40.02 -75.80
N ASP A 223 -18.08 39.17 -76.38
CA ASP A 223 -17.68 39.20 -77.78
C ASP A 223 -18.75 38.60 -78.73
N SER A 224 -19.75 37.93 -78.16
CA SER A 224 -20.88 37.31 -78.86
C SER A 224 -22.12 38.23 -79.03
N HIS A 225 -22.04 39.46 -78.57
CA HIS A 225 -23.03 40.50 -78.66
C HIS A 225 -22.48 41.71 -79.43
#